data_f4a911896ae48708b0102bbbd4883d2c
#
_entry.id   f4a911896ae48708b0102bbbd4883d2c
#
_cell.length_a   1.000
_cell.length_b   1.000
_cell.length_c   1.000
_cell.angle_alpha   90.00
_cell.angle_beta   90.00
_cell.angle_gamma   90.00
#
_symmetry.space_group_name_H-M   'P 1'
#
loop_
_entity.id
_entity.type
_entity.pdbx_description
1 polymer ?
#
loop_
_entity_poly.entity_id
_entity_poly.type
_entity_poly.pdbx_seq_one_letter_code
_entity_poly.pdbx_strand_id
1 'polypeptide(L)'
;MTPFYKYNYFKLSIIDDNVENVFKNFKQYLTDGDDNFKGDDFKSEVAVKVDFDLVCNKPELDYNGDFKFMLFEPLTNPDKTVFFSNLSDGWYTAVYNYARLFKKDIYQIGLTTNKKLKQYPAYFFVKFFYNDRDEFQQRVIHLIKENSWTFYENSEKVKPLEIETIENYSAKRKIDRLNNEIIFDYMKKAGFDLTGTNFFKTNENVYYCKWK
;
A
#
# COMPACT_ATOMS: atom_id res chain seq x y z
N MET A 1 5.09 -1.70 -18.88
CA MET A 1 5.35 -2.78 -17.90
C MET A 1 4.90 -2.24 -16.55
N THR A 2 4.15 -3.01 -15.79
CA THR A 2 3.71 -2.60 -14.45
C THR A 2 4.91 -2.60 -13.48
N PRO A 3 5.03 -1.60 -12.58
CA PRO A 3 6.23 -1.37 -11.79
C PRO A 3 6.54 -2.49 -10.79
N PHE A 4 5.53 -3.24 -10.35
CA PHE A 4 5.73 -4.25 -9.31
C PHE A 4 6.64 -5.41 -9.75
N TYR A 5 6.78 -5.70 -11.06
CA TYR A 5 7.71 -6.75 -11.53
C TYR A 5 9.19 -6.38 -11.36
N LYS A 6 9.49 -5.12 -11.08
CA LYS A 6 10.85 -4.66 -10.80
C LYS A 6 11.33 -5.06 -9.41
N TYR A 7 10.40 -5.18 -8.45
CA TYR A 7 10.70 -5.44 -7.06
C TYR A 7 10.45 -6.91 -6.71
N ASN A 8 11.26 -7.46 -5.82
CA ASN A 8 11.07 -8.81 -5.29
C ASN A 8 9.79 -8.91 -4.44
N TYR A 9 9.52 -7.84 -3.71
CA TYR A 9 8.31 -7.61 -2.95
C TYR A 9 7.87 -6.17 -3.20
N PHE A 10 6.60 -5.98 -3.52
CA PHE A 10 6.05 -4.67 -3.82
C PHE A 10 4.88 -4.37 -2.89
N LYS A 11 4.91 -3.23 -2.22
CA LYS A 11 3.83 -2.82 -1.33
C LYS A 11 3.40 -1.40 -1.67
N LEU A 12 2.09 -1.18 -1.76
CA LEU A 12 1.50 0.14 -1.97
C LEU A 12 0.22 0.29 -1.19
N SER A 13 -0.20 1.54 -0.99
CA SER A 13 -1.51 1.87 -0.45
C SER A 13 -2.29 2.73 -1.44
N ILE A 14 -3.62 2.55 -1.47
CA ILE A 14 -4.55 3.39 -2.22
C ILE A 14 -5.45 4.07 -1.22
N ILE A 15 -5.37 5.40 -1.17
CA ILE A 15 -6.05 6.27 -0.21
C ILE A 15 -7.24 6.91 -0.89
N ASP A 16 -8.40 6.85 -0.24
CA ASP A 16 -9.64 7.48 -0.71
C ASP A 16 -9.62 8.99 -0.41
N ASP A 17 -8.73 9.69 -1.11
CA ASP A 17 -8.59 11.15 -1.07
C ASP A 17 -7.72 11.63 -2.24
N ASN A 18 -7.88 12.87 -2.67
CA ASN A 18 -7.05 13.44 -3.72
C ASN A 18 -5.60 13.67 -3.26
N VAL A 19 -4.69 13.70 -4.21
CA VAL A 19 -3.24 13.70 -3.94
C VAL A 19 -2.77 14.94 -3.19
N GLU A 20 -3.37 16.10 -3.43
CA GLU A 20 -2.98 17.36 -2.76
C GLU A 20 -3.38 17.33 -1.28
N ASN A 21 -4.58 16.87 -0.97
CA ASN A 21 -5.03 16.71 0.41
C ASN A 21 -4.16 15.70 1.14
N VAL A 22 -3.87 14.55 0.51
CA VAL A 22 -3.02 13.52 1.09
C VAL A 22 -1.62 14.07 1.36
N PHE A 23 -1.02 14.78 0.41
CA PHE A 23 0.29 15.39 0.60
C PHE A 23 0.31 16.40 1.75
N LYS A 24 -0.67 17.32 1.78
CA LYS A 24 -0.81 18.33 2.86
C LYS A 24 -0.95 17.66 4.22
N ASN A 25 -1.82 16.67 4.32
CA ASN A 25 -2.11 15.96 5.57
C ASN A 25 -0.93 15.12 6.04
N PHE A 26 -0.23 14.41 5.14
CA PHE A 26 1.00 13.70 5.49
C PHE A 26 2.10 14.65 5.96
N LYS A 27 2.29 15.76 5.26
CA LYS A 27 3.25 16.79 5.67
C LYS A 27 2.94 17.28 7.08
N GLN A 28 1.69 17.65 7.36
CA GLN A 28 1.26 18.08 8.68
C GLN A 28 1.50 16.98 9.73
N TYR A 29 1.03 15.75 9.48
CA TYR A 29 1.20 14.63 10.39
C TYR A 29 2.67 14.36 10.75
N LEU A 30 3.56 14.47 9.76
CA LEU A 30 4.99 14.22 9.95
C LEU A 30 5.71 15.38 10.63
N THR A 31 5.25 16.62 10.45
CA THR A 31 5.90 17.80 11.06
C THR A 31 5.36 18.13 12.45
N ASP A 32 4.10 17.82 12.73
CA ASP A 32 3.44 18.15 13.99
C ASP A 32 3.44 16.97 15.00
N GLY A 33 3.72 15.76 14.53
CA GLY A 33 3.43 14.53 15.27
C GLY A 33 4.55 13.99 16.16
N ASP A 34 5.78 14.48 16.05
CA ASP A 34 6.91 13.94 16.83
C ASP A 34 8.02 15.00 16.99
N ASP A 35 8.39 15.32 18.22
CA ASP A 35 9.51 16.22 18.53
C ASP A 35 10.87 15.73 17.95
N ASN A 36 10.95 14.47 17.55
CA ASN A 36 12.11 13.89 16.87
C ASN A 36 12.13 14.21 15.36
N PHE A 37 11.01 14.64 14.78
CA PHE A 37 10.88 14.99 13.36
C PHE A 37 10.85 16.50 13.20
N LYS A 38 11.99 17.11 12.90
CA LYS A 38 12.05 18.54 12.60
C LYS A 38 11.58 18.77 11.17
N GLY A 39 10.71 19.77 10.98
CA GLY A 39 10.16 20.11 9.65
C GLY A 39 11.21 20.36 8.57
N ASP A 40 12.42 20.76 8.95
CA ASP A 40 13.57 20.99 8.07
C ASP A 40 14.13 19.71 7.42
N ASP A 41 13.84 18.53 7.98
CA ASP A 41 14.27 17.24 7.44
C ASP A 41 13.34 16.72 6.35
N PHE A 42 12.15 17.31 6.20
CA PHE A 42 11.19 16.95 5.16
C PHE A 42 11.42 17.76 3.89
N LYS A 43 11.81 17.07 2.82
CA LYS A 43 11.96 17.65 1.48
C LYS A 43 10.95 17.04 0.54
N SER A 44 10.34 17.85 -0.31
CA SER A 44 9.44 17.37 -1.36
C SER A 44 9.77 18.02 -2.70
N GLU A 45 9.66 17.23 -3.75
CA GLU A 45 9.77 17.66 -5.14
C GLU A 45 8.48 17.29 -5.87
N VAL A 46 8.05 18.15 -6.79
CA VAL A 46 6.87 17.92 -7.61
C VAL A 46 7.32 17.57 -9.02
N ALA A 47 6.76 16.52 -9.59
CA ALA A 47 7.01 16.07 -10.94
C ALA A 47 5.70 15.80 -11.69
N VAL A 48 5.79 15.66 -13.01
CA VAL A 48 4.63 15.37 -13.89
C VAL A 48 4.59 13.92 -14.35
N LYS A 49 5.47 13.07 -13.82
CA LYS A 49 5.59 11.67 -14.23
C LYS A 49 5.87 10.78 -13.04
N VAL A 50 5.16 9.66 -12.97
CA VAL A 50 5.41 8.62 -11.96
C VAL A 50 6.73 7.91 -12.29
N ASP A 51 7.68 7.99 -11.37
CA ASP A 51 8.98 7.30 -11.44
C ASP A 51 9.31 6.61 -10.11
N PHE A 52 9.10 5.31 -10.06
CA PHE A 52 9.36 4.50 -8.87
C PHE A 52 10.86 4.46 -8.50
N ASP A 53 11.76 4.71 -9.45
CA ASP A 53 13.20 4.70 -9.21
C ASP A 53 13.67 5.85 -8.33
N LEU A 54 12.95 6.95 -8.30
CA LEU A 54 13.23 8.06 -7.39
C LEU A 54 13.00 7.69 -5.93
N VAL A 55 12.07 6.76 -5.67
CA VAL A 55 11.81 6.24 -4.32
C VAL A 55 12.72 5.05 -4.01
N CYS A 56 12.76 4.06 -4.88
CA CYS A 56 13.63 2.89 -4.74
C CYS A 56 14.05 2.36 -6.10
N ASN A 57 15.35 2.34 -6.36
CA ASN A 57 15.94 1.84 -7.61
C ASN A 57 16.48 0.41 -7.50
N LYS A 58 16.32 -0.24 -6.35
CA LYS A 58 16.73 -1.63 -6.08
C LYS A 58 15.55 -2.58 -6.15
N PRO A 59 15.79 -3.88 -6.45
CA PRO A 59 14.73 -4.90 -6.39
C PRO A 59 14.14 -5.12 -5.00
N GLU A 60 14.89 -4.75 -3.97
CA GLU A 60 14.49 -4.90 -2.58
C GLU A 60 14.11 -3.53 -2.01
N LEU A 61 12.92 -3.45 -1.45
CA LEU A 61 12.51 -2.29 -0.67
C LEU A 61 13.28 -2.35 0.65
N ASP A 62 14.18 -1.40 0.84
CA ASP A 62 15.05 -1.36 2.02
C ASP A 62 15.30 0.08 2.46
N TYR A 63 15.29 0.26 3.77
CA TYR A 63 15.62 1.51 4.42
C TYR A 63 17.14 1.63 4.60
N ASN A 64 17.78 2.39 3.73
CA ASN A 64 19.22 2.71 3.81
C ASN A 64 19.45 4.16 4.22
N GLY A 65 18.94 4.59 5.38
CA GLY A 65 19.22 5.88 5.97
C GLY A 65 18.36 7.06 5.51
N ASP A 66 17.79 7.01 4.30
CA ASP A 66 16.84 8.01 3.80
C ASP A 66 15.48 7.37 3.62
N PHE A 67 14.50 7.86 4.35
CA PHE A 67 13.13 7.47 4.15
C PHE A 67 12.54 8.22 2.95
N LYS A 68 11.97 7.49 2.00
CA LYS A 68 11.41 8.06 0.77
C LYS A 68 10.03 7.49 0.49
N PHE A 69 9.15 8.36 -0.01
CA PHE A 69 7.86 7.95 -0.54
C PHE A 69 7.43 8.83 -1.70
N MET A 70 6.46 8.38 -2.45
CA MET A 70 5.76 9.18 -3.44
C MET A 70 4.26 9.06 -3.30
N LEU A 71 3.58 10.11 -3.74
CA LEU A 71 2.13 10.21 -3.86
C LEU A 71 1.78 10.59 -5.29
N PHE A 72 0.81 9.91 -5.88
CA PHE A 72 0.27 10.28 -7.18
C PHE A 72 -1.20 9.85 -7.31
N GLU A 73 -1.93 10.55 -8.16
CA GLU A 73 -3.30 10.20 -8.53
C GLU A 73 -3.28 9.32 -9.78
N PRO A 74 -3.84 8.09 -9.74
CA PRO A 74 -3.89 7.24 -10.92
C PRO A 74 -4.81 7.81 -12.01
N LEU A 75 -4.37 7.78 -13.26
CA LEU A 75 -5.16 8.24 -14.40
C LEU A 75 -6.54 7.55 -14.51
N THR A 76 -6.64 6.31 -14.05
CA THR A 76 -7.88 5.52 -14.08
C THR A 76 -8.79 5.74 -12.88
N ASN A 77 -8.28 6.36 -11.84
CA ASN A 77 -8.98 6.54 -10.57
C ASN A 77 -8.74 7.96 -10.04
N PRO A 78 -9.41 8.97 -10.61
CA PRO A 78 -9.33 10.34 -10.14
C PRO A 78 -9.83 10.41 -8.68
N ASP A 79 -9.35 11.40 -7.93
CA ASP A 79 -9.65 11.61 -6.52
C ASP A 79 -9.20 10.46 -5.58
N LYS A 80 -8.31 9.58 -6.06
CA LYS A 80 -7.64 8.56 -5.25
C LYS A 80 -6.14 8.78 -5.29
N THR A 81 -5.47 8.52 -4.18
CA THR A 81 -4.01 8.64 -4.10
C THR A 81 -3.35 7.30 -3.91
N VAL A 82 -2.37 7.01 -4.75
CA VAL A 82 -1.42 5.92 -4.51
C VAL A 82 -0.27 6.44 -3.67
N PHE A 83 -0.01 5.76 -2.57
CA PHE A 83 1.17 5.93 -1.71
C PHE A 83 2.13 4.75 -1.90
N PHE A 84 3.38 5.04 -2.21
CA PHE A 84 4.46 4.06 -2.32
C PHE A 84 5.69 4.55 -1.57
N SER A 85 6.32 3.69 -0.77
CA SER A 85 7.52 4.01 0.01
C SER A 85 8.64 3.00 -0.23
N ASN A 86 9.87 3.37 0.14
CA ASN A 86 11.01 2.45 0.12
C ASN A 86 11.06 1.51 1.34
N LEU A 87 10.08 1.54 2.23
CA LEU A 87 9.98 0.60 3.34
C LEU A 87 9.31 -0.71 2.90
N SER A 88 9.87 -1.83 3.31
CA SER A 88 9.35 -3.17 2.99
C SER A 88 7.97 -3.44 3.58
N ASP A 89 7.62 -2.81 4.71
CA ASP A 89 6.28 -2.85 5.31
C ASP A 89 5.29 -1.86 4.68
N GLY A 90 5.73 -1.07 3.66
CA GLY A 90 4.92 -0.05 3.00
C GLY A 90 4.51 1.09 3.93
N TRP A 91 5.29 1.33 4.99
CA TRP A 91 5.02 2.27 6.08
C TRP A 91 3.64 2.08 6.72
N TYR A 92 3.40 0.86 7.12
CA TYR A 92 2.12 0.44 7.70
C TYR A 92 1.61 1.38 8.80
N THR A 93 2.49 1.76 9.74
CA THR A 93 2.09 2.61 10.87
C THR A 93 1.62 4.00 10.42
N ALA A 94 2.29 4.62 9.45
CA ALA A 94 1.88 5.93 8.95
C ALA A 94 0.55 5.84 8.19
N VAL A 95 0.38 4.82 7.36
CA VAL A 95 -0.88 4.58 6.62
C VAL A 95 -2.04 4.31 7.58
N TYR A 96 -1.82 3.49 8.61
CA TYR A 96 -2.80 3.22 9.67
C TYR A 96 -3.20 4.50 10.42
N ASN A 97 -2.21 5.30 10.83
CA ASN A 97 -2.48 6.56 11.54
C ASN A 97 -3.19 7.57 10.63
N TYR A 98 -2.79 7.65 9.34
CA TYR A 98 -3.48 8.48 8.37
C TYR A 98 -4.96 8.11 8.26
N ALA A 99 -5.27 6.82 8.08
CA ALA A 99 -6.65 6.33 8.01
C ALA A 99 -7.48 6.76 9.23
N ARG A 100 -6.89 6.65 10.43
CA ARG A 100 -7.57 7.02 11.67
C ARG A 100 -7.74 8.52 11.86
N LEU A 101 -6.68 9.31 11.64
CA LEU A 101 -6.67 10.74 11.92
C LEU A 101 -7.56 11.52 10.94
N PHE A 102 -7.53 11.11 9.68
CA PHE A 102 -8.25 11.81 8.60
C PHE A 102 -9.52 11.09 8.16
N LYS A 103 -9.92 10.00 8.85
CA LYS A 103 -11.11 9.19 8.57
C LYS A 103 -11.21 8.80 7.10
N LYS A 104 -10.15 8.20 6.56
CA LYS A 104 -10.08 7.78 5.16
C LYS A 104 -10.06 6.28 5.01
N ASP A 105 -10.80 5.79 4.01
CA ASP A 105 -10.70 4.41 3.58
C ASP A 105 -9.36 4.22 2.84
N ILE A 106 -8.64 3.16 3.19
CA ILE A 106 -7.34 2.85 2.56
C ILE A 106 -7.24 1.35 2.30
N TYR A 107 -6.89 0.98 1.08
CA TYR A 107 -6.39 -0.34 0.77
C TYR A 107 -4.87 -0.34 0.84
N GLN A 108 -4.28 -1.29 1.55
CA GLN A 108 -2.84 -1.55 1.49
C GLN A 108 -2.61 -2.98 1.04
N ILE A 109 -1.82 -3.15 -0.02
CA ILE A 109 -1.51 -4.45 -0.61
C ILE A 109 -0.01 -4.72 -0.65
N GLY A 110 0.34 -6.00 -0.56
CA GLY A 110 1.72 -6.49 -0.73
C GLY A 110 1.74 -7.69 -1.67
N LEU A 111 2.60 -7.61 -2.68
CA LEU A 111 2.74 -8.59 -3.77
C LEU A 111 4.14 -9.17 -3.77
N THR A 112 4.25 -10.48 -3.81
CA THR A 112 5.53 -11.17 -4.02
C THR A 112 5.72 -11.45 -5.50
N THR A 113 6.79 -10.93 -6.09
CA THR A 113 7.07 -11.10 -7.52
C THR A 113 8.17 -12.12 -7.77
N ASN A 114 9.09 -12.32 -6.82
CA ASN A 114 10.15 -13.31 -6.90
C ASN A 114 9.99 -14.43 -5.86
N LYS A 115 9.36 -15.54 -6.28
CA LYS A 115 9.12 -16.72 -5.43
C LYS A 115 10.39 -17.51 -5.03
N LYS A 116 11.53 -17.18 -5.63
CA LYS A 116 12.81 -17.88 -5.36
C LYS A 116 13.62 -17.26 -4.24
N LEU A 117 13.20 -16.10 -3.74
CA LEU A 117 13.89 -15.45 -2.63
C LEU A 117 13.84 -16.29 -1.37
N LYS A 118 14.98 -16.34 -0.68
CA LYS A 118 15.08 -16.94 0.66
C LYS A 118 14.43 -16.05 1.74
N GLN A 119 14.25 -14.77 1.47
CA GLN A 119 13.62 -13.81 2.38
C GLN A 119 12.10 -13.79 2.13
N TYR A 120 11.38 -14.23 3.11
CA TYR A 120 9.95 -14.09 3.43
C TYR A 120 9.03 -13.64 2.28
N PRO A 121 8.73 -14.47 1.25
CA PRO A 121 7.65 -14.14 0.36
C PRO A 121 6.38 -13.94 1.19
N ALA A 122 5.71 -12.83 0.93
CA ALA A 122 4.50 -12.46 1.64
C ALA A 122 3.46 -11.93 0.66
N TYR A 123 2.21 -12.19 0.97
CA TYR A 123 1.06 -11.61 0.30
C TYR A 123 0.22 -10.92 1.34
N PHE A 124 -0.18 -9.71 1.06
CA PHE A 124 -0.80 -8.85 2.04
C PHE A 124 -1.98 -8.10 1.42
N PHE A 125 -3.12 -8.13 2.09
CA PHE A 125 -4.28 -7.33 1.77
C PHE A 125 -4.87 -6.79 3.06
N VAL A 126 -4.95 -5.47 3.17
CA VAL A 126 -5.55 -4.79 4.30
C VAL A 126 -6.48 -3.72 3.77
N LYS A 127 -7.66 -3.59 4.36
CA LYS A 127 -8.52 -2.43 4.23
C LYS A 127 -8.67 -1.77 5.59
N PHE A 128 -8.33 -0.49 5.69
CA PHE A 128 -8.70 0.39 6.78
C PHE A 128 -9.96 1.14 6.36
N PHE A 129 -10.96 1.20 7.23
CA PHE A 129 -12.22 1.86 6.91
C PHE A 129 -13.02 2.18 8.17
N TYR A 130 -14.04 3.01 8.03
CA TYR A 130 -15.05 3.25 9.06
C TYR A 130 -16.33 2.52 8.68
N ASN A 131 -16.94 1.82 9.66
CA ASN A 131 -18.22 1.17 9.46
C ASN A 131 -19.39 2.17 9.61
N ASP A 132 -20.62 1.71 9.41
CA ASP A 132 -21.84 2.53 9.50
C ASP A 132 -22.06 3.19 10.87
N ARG A 133 -21.32 2.75 11.90
CA ARG A 133 -21.37 3.30 13.27
C ARG A 133 -20.23 4.29 13.52
N ASP A 134 -19.49 4.71 12.50
CA ASP A 134 -18.29 5.55 12.61
C ASP A 134 -17.18 4.90 13.48
N GLU A 135 -17.13 3.57 13.54
CA GLU A 135 -16.08 2.83 14.23
C GLU A 135 -14.98 2.46 13.25
N PHE A 136 -13.74 2.77 13.60
CA PHE A 136 -12.59 2.39 12.80
C PHE A 136 -12.40 0.87 12.77
N GLN A 137 -12.31 0.32 11.58
CA GLN A 137 -12.16 -1.10 11.32
C GLN A 137 -10.91 -1.37 10.49
N GLN A 138 -10.38 -2.57 10.65
CA GLN A 138 -9.25 -3.04 9.87
C GLN A 138 -9.50 -4.48 9.43
N ARG A 139 -9.78 -4.68 8.15
CA ARG A 139 -9.82 -6.02 7.55
C ARG A 139 -8.42 -6.42 7.13
N VAL A 140 -7.93 -7.56 7.63
CA VAL A 140 -6.57 -8.06 7.39
C VAL A 140 -6.60 -9.47 6.83
N ILE A 141 -5.90 -9.68 5.73
CA ILE A 141 -5.63 -11.00 5.16
C ILE A 141 -4.16 -11.05 4.80
N HIS A 142 -3.43 -12.02 5.31
CA HIS A 142 -2.03 -12.18 4.91
C HIS A 142 -1.62 -13.66 4.78
N LEU A 143 -0.65 -13.89 3.94
CA LEU A 143 0.04 -15.15 3.79
C LEU A 143 1.54 -14.91 3.80
N ILE A 144 2.22 -15.42 4.79
CA ILE A 144 3.65 -15.23 5.01
C ILE A 144 4.34 -16.60 5.00
N LYS A 145 5.51 -16.68 4.37
CA LYS A 145 6.37 -17.86 4.41
C LYS A 145 7.57 -17.59 5.31
N GLU A 146 7.61 -18.27 6.43
CA GLU A 146 8.80 -18.41 7.28
C GLU A 146 9.41 -19.80 7.04
N ASN A 147 9.32 -20.72 8.00
CA ASN A 147 9.64 -22.14 7.79
C ASN A 147 8.54 -22.85 6.97
N SER A 148 7.30 -22.43 7.15
CA SER A 148 6.13 -22.88 6.39
C SER A 148 5.24 -21.72 6.06
N TRP A 149 4.30 -21.89 5.12
CA TRP A 149 3.27 -20.90 4.84
C TRP A 149 2.32 -20.77 6.02
N THR A 150 2.12 -19.54 6.49
CA THR A 150 1.14 -19.19 7.52
C THR A 150 0.12 -18.24 6.93
N PHE A 151 -1.15 -18.66 6.91
CA PHE A 151 -2.28 -17.87 6.48
C PHE A 151 -3.03 -17.33 7.69
N TYR A 152 -3.38 -16.06 7.65
CA TYR A 152 -4.19 -15.39 8.66
C TYR A 152 -5.21 -14.48 8.00
N GLU A 153 -6.39 -14.43 8.56
CA GLU A 153 -7.42 -13.45 8.28
C GLU A 153 -8.26 -13.23 9.55
N ASN A 154 -8.89 -12.07 9.68
CA ASN A 154 -9.55 -11.66 10.92
C ASN A 154 -11.08 -11.60 10.84
N SER A 155 -11.72 -12.52 10.11
CA SER A 155 -13.20 -12.58 9.97
C SER A 155 -13.96 -12.73 11.29
N GLU A 156 -13.31 -13.26 12.32
CA GLU A 156 -13.88 -13.31 13.68
C GLU A 156 -14.14 -11.92 14.28
N LYS A 157 -13.41 -10.89 13.83
CA LYS A 157 -13.49 -9.51 14.32
C LYS A 157 -14.14 -8.57 13.32
N VAL A 158 -13.85 -8.76 12.05
CA VAL A 158 -14.29 -7.89 10.95
C VAL A 158 -14.85 -8.74 9.82
N LYS A 159 -16.12 -8.57 9.50
CA LYS A 159 -16.81 -9.29 8.43
C LYS A 159 -16.03 -9.20 7.12
N PRO A 160 -15.89 -10.30 6.36
CA PRO A 160 -15.31 -10.25 5.02
C PRO A 160 -15.96 -9.21 4.13
N LEU A 161 -15.16 -8.54 3.30
CA LEU A 161 -15.64 -7.56 2.35
C LEU A 161 -16.32 -8.27 1.16
N GLU A 162 -17.26 -7.61 0.50
CA GLU A 162 -17.97 -8.17 -0.67
C GLU A 162 -17.06 -8.51 -1.85
N ILE A 163 -15.88 -7.88 -1.92
CA ILE A 163 -14.87 -8.15 -2.94
C ILE A 163 -14.09 -9.46 -2.70
N GLU A 164 -14.15 -10.02 -1.48
CA GLU A 164 -13.40 -11.22 -1.11
C GLU A 164 -14.06 -12.50 -1.67
N THR A 165 -13.24 -13.45 -2.07
CA THR A 165 -13.65 -14.82 -2.44
C THR A 165 -13.31 -15.72 -1.27
N ILE A 166 -14.24 -15.81 -0.29
CA ILE A 166 -14.01 -16.48 1.00
C ILE A 166 -13.77 -17.99 0.86
N GLU A 167 -14.26 -18.60 -0.23
CA GLU A 167 -14.03 -20.02 -0.55
C GLU A 167 -12.55 -20.36 -0.66
N ASN A 168 -11.72 -19.40 -1.10
CA ASN A 168 -10.28 -19.57 -1.18
C ASN A 168 -9.65 -19.84 0.18
N TYR A 169 -10.21 -19.33 1.28
CA TYR A 169 -9.62 -19.44 2.62
C TYR A 169 -9.60 -20.88 3.16
N SER A 170 -10.44 -21.74 2.62
CA SER A 170 -10.50 -23.17 2.93
C SER A 170 -9.60 -24.03 2.02
N ALA A 171 -8.92 -23.44 1.04
CA ALA A 171 -8.08 -24.20 0.10
C ALA A 171 -7.01 -25.04 0.84
N LYS A 172 -6.78 -26.26 0.36
CA LYS A 172 -5.85 -27.21 0.98
C LYS A 172 -4.42 -26.66 1.05
N ARG A 173 -3.94 -26.11 -0.07
CA ARG A 173 -2.61 -25.47 -0.09
C ARG A 173 -2.75 -24.01 0.34
N LYS A 174 -1.99 -23.60 1.34
CA LYS A 174 -2.08 -22.23 1.88
C LYS A 174 -1.79 -21.14 0.83
N ILE A 175 -0.93 -21.43 -0.16
CA ILE A 175 -0.62 -20.48 -1.26
C ILE A 175 -1.84 -20.22 -2.18
N ASP A 176 -2.82 -21.12 -2.19
CA ASP A 176 -4.05 -20.94 -2.95
C ASP A 176 -5.09 -20.10 -2.18
N ARG A 177 -4.82 -19.78 -0.92
CA ARG A 177 -5.71 -18.96 -0.08
C ARG A 177 -5.51 -17.48 -0.31
N LEU A 178 -4.28 -17.06 -0.62
CA LEU A 178 -3.92 -15.68 -0.97
C LEU A 178 -2.65 -15.71 -1.83
N ASN A 179 -2.68 -15.01 -2.95
CA ASN A 179 -1.55 -14.81 -3.87
C ASN A 179 -1.79 -13.54 -4.71
N ASN A 180 -0.89 -13.23 -5.64
CA ASN A 180 -1.01 -12.02 -6.45
C ASN A 180 -2.30 -11.98 -7.27
N GLU A 181 -2.70 -13.10 -7.88
CA GLU A 181 -3.89 -13.19 -8.73
C GLU A 181 -5.17 -12.89 -7.92
N ILE A 182 -5.25 -13.44 -6.71
CA ILE A 182 -6.38 -13.20 -5.78
C ILE A 182 -6.40 -11.73 -5.34
N ILE A 183 -5.24 -11.14 -5.01
CA ILE A 183 -5.15 -9.73 -4.64
C ILE A 183 -5.55 -8.84 -5.81
N PHE A 184 -5.11 -9.15 -7.03
CA PHE A 184 -5.51 -8.40 -8.23
C PHE A 184 -7.02 -8.49 -8.49
N ASP A 185 -7.63 -9.65 -8.28
CA ASP A 185 -9.07 -9.83 -8.41
C ASP A 185 -9.83 -8.98 -7.36
N TYR A 186 -9.39 -9.00 -6.10
CA TYR A 186 -9.98 -8.15 -5.06
C TYR A 186 -9.88 -6.67 -5.40
N MET A 187 -8.70 -6.21 -5.81
CA MET A 187 -8.50 -4.82 -6.17
C MET A 187 -9.30 -4.42 -7.40
N LYS A 188 -9.43 -5.29 -8.40
CA LYS A 188 -10.27 -5.05 -9.56
C LYS A 188 -11.75 -4.95 -9.20
N LYS A 189 -12.25 -5.81 -8.32
CA LYS A 189 -13.62 -5.72 -7.77
C LYS A 189 -13.83 -4.45 -6.95
N ALA A 190 -12.78 -3.94 -6.30
CA ALA A 190 -12.79 -2.66 -5.59
C ALA A 190 -12.66 -1.44 -6.54
N GLY A 191 -12.56 -1.65 -7.87
CA GLY A 191 -12.46 -0.58 -8.86
C GLY A 191 -11.03 -0.20 -9.26
N PHE A 192 -10.00 -0.97 -8.85
CA PHE A 192 -8.59 -0.66 -9.11
C PHE A 192 -7.93 -1.76 -9.96
N ASP A 193 -7.81 -1.52 -11.28
CA ASP A 193 -7.09 -2.46 -12.17
C ASP A 193 -5.57 -2.24 -12.11
N LEU A 194 -4.93 -2.91 -11.15
CA LEU A 194 -3.47 -2.85 -10.96
C LEU A 194 -2.68 -3.51 -12.09
N THR A 195 -3.30 -4.34 -12.92
CA THR A 195 -2.64 -5.00 -14.05
C THR A 195 -2.58 -4.08 -15.28
N GLY A 196 -3.43 -3.05 -15.31
CA GLY A 196 -3.46 -2.05 -16.36
C GLY A 196 -2.30 -1.05 -16.25
N THR A 197 -1.66 -0.76 -17.39
CA THR A 197 -0.53 0.21 -17.41
C THR A 197 -0.96 1.64 -17.08
N ASN A 198 -2.24 1.97 -17.26
CA ASN A 198 -2.75 3.32 -17.01
C ASN A 198 -2.96 3.61 -15.53
N PHE A 199 -3.12 2.59 -14.68
CA PHE A 199 -3.17 2.77 -13.23
C PHE A 199 -1.89 3.42 -12.66
N PHE A 200 -0.73 3.18 -13.29
CA PHE A 200 0.56 3.75 -12.88
C PHE A 200 0.97 4.98 -13.70
N LYS A 201 0.01 5.65 -14.30
CA LYS A 201 0.17 6.95 -14.97
C LYS A 201 -0.67 7.99 -14.28
N THR A 202 -0.30 9.24 -14.44
CA THR A 202 -1.04 10.39 -13.93
C THR A 202 -1.01 11.53 -14.94
N ASN A 203 -2.03 12.40 -14.88
CA ASN A 203 -2.01 13.72 -15.51
C ASN A 203 -1.80 14.84 -14.48
N GLU A 204 -1.75 14.45 -13.19
CA GLU A 204 -1.62 15.35 -12.06
C GLU A 204 -0.19 15.37 -11.52
N ASN A 205 0.04 16.21 -10.54
CA ASN A 205 1.32 16.31 -9.86
C ASN A 205 1.66 15.00 -9.12
N VAL A 206 2.94 14.60 -9.22
CA VAL A 206 3.53 13.54 -8.41
C VAL A 206 4.39 14.18 -7.33
N TYR A 207 4.14 13.86 -6.08
CA TYR A 207 4.91 14.35 -4.95
C TYR A 207 5.93 13.30 -4.53
N TYR A 208 7.21 13.63 -4.69
CA TYR A 208 8.33 12.84 -4.17
C TYR A 208 8.78 13.44 -2.86
N CYS A 209 8.76 12.65 -1.81
CA CYS A 209 9.07 13.09 -0.48
C CYS A 209 10.25 12.30 0.09
N LYS A 210 11.13 13.02 0.75
CA LYS A 210 12.31 12.47 1.42
C LYS A 210 12.34 12.98 2.84
N TRP A 211 12.60 12.07 3.75
CA TRP A 211 12.87 12.34 5.15
C TRP A 211 14.29 11.89 5.51
N LYS A 212 15.04 12.69 6.24
CA LYS A 212 16.39 12.36 6.71
C LYS A 212 16.38 11.85 8.13
#